data_297c81c027d9fa4f756035596de628d2
#
_entry.id   297c81c027d9fa4f756035596de628d2
#
_cell.length_a   1.000
_cell.length_b   1.000
_cell.length_c   1.000
_cell.angle_alpha   90.00
_cell.angle_beta   90.00
_cell.angle_gamma   90.00
#
_symmetry.space_group_name_H-M   'P 1'
#
loop_
_entity.id
_entity.type
_entity.pdbx_description
1 polymer ?
#
loop_
_entity_poly.entity_id
_entity_poly.type
_entity_poly.pdbx_seq_one_letter_code
_entity_poly.pdbx_strand_id
1 'polypeptide(L)'
;PYAIMDMNGRMIWSNKVFAELTGKDQFYKKNVSTVFPDVTADKLPVADKKETAEISTRFGEKTYRISMQRVSLGEVVAKSEFLENSNRNVSLIAMYLYDDTELKSYIKKNEDNKLVVALAYLDNYEEALESVEDVRRSLLIALIDRKITKYFSNFDGLVKKLEKDKYFLIMRQSSLEALKEQRFHILDEVKTVNIGNEMAITLSIGVG
;
A
#
# COMPACT_ATOMS: atom_id res chain seq x y z
N PRO A 1 -11.14 -0.06 22.17
CA PRO A 1 -10.91 1.12 23.00
C PRO A 1 -11.76 2.29 22.52
N TYR A 2 -12.24 3.13 23.45
CA TYR A 2 -12.99 4.34 23.10
C TYR A 2 -12.77 5.46 24.13
N ALA A 3 -12.97 6.69 23.67
CA ALA A 3 -12.79 7.88 24.47
C ALA A 3 -13.77 8.98 24.03
N ILE A 4 -13.92 9.98 24.88
CA ILE A 4 -14.75 11.17 24.64
C ILE A 4 -13.85 12.40 24.73
N MET A 5 -14.00 13.30 23.78
CA MET A 5 -13.27 14.56 23.74
C MET A 5 -14.20 15.73 23.42
N ASP A 6 -13.74 16.94 23.73
CA ASP A 6 -14.44 18.16 23.34
C ASP A 6 -14.27 18.44 21.83
N MET A 7 -14.95 19.48 21.34
CA MET A 7 -14.90 19.88 19.93
C MET A 7 -13.52 20.41 19.49
N ASN A 8 -12.60 20.66 20.41
CA ASN A 8 -11.21 21.05 20.16
C ASN A 8 -10.24 19.87 20.22
N GLY A 9 -10.75 18.64 20.43
CA GLY A 9 -9.95 17.43 20.52
C GLY A 9 -9.30 17.21 21.89
N ARG A 10 -9.73 17.90 22.97
CA ARG A 10 -9.25 17.66 24.33
C ARG A 10 -9.97 16.46 24.93
N MET A 11 -9.20 15.51 25.43
CA MET A 11 -9.71 14.30 26.06
C MET A 11 -10.45 14.62 27.36
N ILE A 12 -11.72 14.21 27.45
CA ILE A 12 -12.56 14.39 28.62
C ILE A 12 -12.64 13.08 29.40
N TRP A 13 -12.79 11.97 28.71
CA TRP A 13 -12.96 10.67 29.33
C TRP A 13 -12.47 9.56 28.39
N SER A 14 -12.04 8.43 28.97
CA SER A 14 -11.70 7.24 28.21
C SER A 14 -12.04 5.99 29.02
N ASN A 15 -12.31 4.89 28.31
CA ASN A 15 -12.46 3.60 28.97
C ASN A 15 -11.11 3.02 29.39
N LYS A 16 -11.14 2.02 30.27
CA LYS A 16 -9.95 1.36 30.81
C LYS A 16 -9.01 0.85 29.72
N VAL A 17 -9.55 0.24 28.68
CA VAL A 17 -8.78 -0.34 27.56
C VAL A 17 -8.03 0.76 26.80
N PHE A 18 -8.65 1.93 26.59
CA PHE A 18 -8.00 3.08 25.96
C PHE A 18 -6.87 3.63 26.85
N ALA A 19 -7.13 3.76 28.15
CA ALA A 19 -6.15 4.25 29.11
C ALA A 19 -4.93 3.30 29.23
N GLU A 20 -5.16 1.99 29.20
CA GLU A 20 -4.10 0.99 29.21
C GLU A 20 -3.27 1.00 27.91
N LEU A 21 -3.94 1.15 26.77
CA LEU A 21 -3.28 1.23 25.46
C LEU A 21 -2.37 2.45 25.33
N THR A 22 -2.85 3.60 25.80
CA THR A 22 -2.16 4.89 25.63
C THR A 22 -1.26 5.29 26.79
N GLY A 23 -1.29 4.54 27.90
CA GLY A 23 -0.60 4.83 29.14
C GLY A 23 -1.47 5.64 30.10
N LYS A 24 -1.69 5.12 31.31
CA LYS A 24 -2.55 5.75 32.34
C LYS A 24 -2.16 7.19 32.60
N ASP A 25 -3.12 8.04 32.77
CA ASP A 25 -3.04 9.45 33.25
C ASP A 25 -2.34 10.48 32.34
N GLN A 26 -1.72 10.07 31.25
CA GLN A 26 -1.00 11.03 30.38
C GLN A 26 -1.92 11.89 29.51
N PHE A 27 -3.18 11.51 29.32
CA PHE A 27 -4.04 12.09 28.26
C PHE A 27 -5.27 12.84 28.74
N TYR A 28 -5.64 12.74 30.01
CA TYR A 28 -6.74 13.52 30.55
C TYR A 28 -6.44 15.04 30.40
N LYS A 29 -7.36 15.78 29.80
CA LYS A 29 -7.26 17.21 29.46
C LYS A 29 -6.17 17.54 28.39
N LYS A 30 -5.42 16.58 27.86
CA LYS A 30 -4.51 16.82 26.73
C LYS A 30 -5.25 16.70 25.39
N ASN A 31 -4.66 17.28 24.35
CA ASN A 31 -5.22 17.16 23.01
C ASN A 31 -4.93 15.76 22.46
N VAL A 32 -5.88 15.21 21.71
CA VAL A 32 -5.78 13.89 21.06
C VAL A 32 -4.57 13.78 20.14
N SER A 33 -4.16 14.86 19.49
CA SER A 33 -2.97 14.92 18.64
C SER A 33 -1.65 14.67 19.40
N THR A 34 -1.65 14.79 20.72
CA THR A 34 -0.48 14.43 21.55
C THR A 34 -0.24 12.91 21.56
N VAL A 35 -1.31 12.11 21.41
CA VAL A 35 -1.26 10.64 21.37
C VAL A 35 -1.22 10.14 19.94
N PHE A 36 -2.08 10.70 19.12
CA PHE A 36 -2.25 10.35 17.71
C PHE A 36 -1.98 11.59 16.86
N PRO A 37 -0.73 11.83 16.46
CA PRO A 37 -0.33 13.04 15.71
C PRO A 37 -1.11 13.22 14.40
N ASP A 38 -1.58 12.12 13.82
CA ASP A 38 -2.38 12.12 12.59
C ASP A 38 -3.79 12.70 12.79
N VAL A 39 -4.28 12.79 14.04
CA VAL A 39 -5.59 13.38 14.40
C VAL A 39 -5.42 14.86 14.63
N THR A 40 -5.37 15.60 13.54
CA THR A 40 -5.25 17.06 13.54
C THR A 40 -6.63 17.76 13.66
N ALA A 41 -6.68 19.02 14.03
CA ALA A 41 -7.93 19.76 14.27
C ALA A 41 -8.84 19.81 13.02
N ASP A 42 -8.27 19.88 11.83
CA ASP A 42 -8.98 19.88 10.54
C ASP A 42 -9.65 18.55 10.21
N LYS A 43 -9.22 17.47 10.85
CA LYS A 43 -9.78 16.12 10.67
C LYS A 43 -10.87 15.77 11.69
N LEU A 44 -11.11 16.65 12.68
CA LEU A 44 -12.18 16.44 13.64
C LEU A 44 -13.55 16.69 12.98
N PRO A 45 -14.61 15.98 13.41
CA PRO A 45 -15.97 16.17 12.90
C PRO A 45 -16.64 17.39 13.56
N VAL A 46 -16.09 18.60 13.31
CA VAL A 46 -16.52 19.86 13.94
C VAL A 46 -17.33 20.78 13.03
N ALA A 47 -17.24 20.62 11.73
CA ALA A 47 -17.97 21.48 10.78
C ALA A 47 -19.41 21.00 10.57
N ASP A 48 -20.31 21.90 10.24
CA ASP A 48 -21.75 21.64 10.03
C ASP A 48 -22.09 20.57 8.99
N LYS A 49 -21.09 20.07 8.26
CA LYS A 49 -21.24 19.08 7.19
C LYS A 49 -20.66 17.70 7.49
N LYS A 50 -19.94 17.51 8.62
CA LYS A 50 -19.32 16.21 8.95
C LYS A 50 -19.75 15.78 10.35
N GLU A 51 -20.63 14.79 10.41
CA GLU A 51 -20.99 14.14 11.68
C GLU A 51 -20.00 13.05 12.09
N THR A 52 -19.26 12.49 11.12
CA THR A 52 -18.29 11.40 11.34
C THR A 52 -16.98 11.69 10.61
N ALA A 53 -15.89 11.17 11.16
CA ALA A 53 -14.57 11.16 10.51
C ALA A 53 -13.84 9.86 10.80
N GLU A 54 -13.11 9.34 9.83
CA GLU A 54 -12.27 8.16 10.00
C GLU A 54 -10.82 8.46 9.60
N ILE A 55 -9.89 7.97 10.40
CA ILE A 55 -8.45 8.17 10.20
C ILE A 55 -7.75 6.84 10.47
N SER A 56 -6.82 6.46 9.60
CA SER A 56 -5.89 5.34 9.87
C SER A 56 -4.60 5.92 10.43
N THR A 57 -4.15 5.42 11.57
CA THR A 57 -2.93 5.87 12.25
C THR A 57 -2.12 4.68 12.73
N ARG A 58 -0.81 4.88 12.92
CA ARG A 58 0.06 3.89 13.55
C ARG A 58 0.36 4.30 14.98
N PHE A 59 0.18 3.38 15.91
CA PHE A 59 0.53 3.59 17.31
C PHE A 59 1.32 2.39 17.83
N GLY A 60 2.59 2.61 18.17
CA GLY A 60 3.54 1.51 18.42
C GLY A 60 3.72 0.63 17.18
N GLU A 61 3.62 -0.67 17.35
CA GLU A 61 3.73 -1.64 16.25
C GLU A 61 2.39 -1.93 15.55
N LYS A 62 1.30 -1.34 16.03
CA LYS A 62 -0.06 -1.61 15.56
C LYS A 62 -0.61 -0.48 14.71
N THR A 63 -1.50 -0.85 13.80
CA THR A 63 -2.27 0.08 12.99
C THR A 63 -3.70 0.14 13.50
N TYR A 64 -4.16 1.35 13.80
CA TYR A 64 -5.52 1.59 14.29
C TYR A 64 -6.32 2.39 13.29
N ARG A 65 -7.58 2.03 13.15
CA ARG A 65 -8.59 2.88 12.53
C ARG A 65 -9.33 3.62 13.64
N ILE A 66 -9.22 4.94 13.61
CA ILE A 66 -9.91 5.84 14.52
C ILE A 66 -11.19 6.31 13.83
N SER A 67 -12.32 5.95 14.39
CA SER A 67 -13.63 6.46 13.97
C SER A 67 -14.10 7.49 15.01
N MET A 68 -14.43 8.67 14.55
CA MET A 68 -14.90 9.78 15.39
C MET A 68 -16.31 10.16 14.97
N GLN A 69 -17.19 10.36 15.94
CA GLN A 69 -18.57 10.76 15.73
C GLN A 69 -18.92 11.94 16.63
N ARG A 70 -19.50 12.97 16.04
CA ARG A 70 -20.08 14.09 16.82
C ARG A 70 -21.36 13.60 17.49
N VAL A 71 -21.47 13.86 18.79
CA VAL A 71 -22.62 13.53 19.62
C VAL A 71 -23.14 14.79 20.25
N SER A 72 -24.40 15.14 20.00
CA SER A 72 -25.08 16.25 20.65
C SER A 72 -25.75 15.75 21.94
N LEU A 73 -25.38 16.32 23.06
CA LEU A 73 -25.98 15.98 24.36
C LEU A 73 -27.48 16.32 24.42
N GLY A 74 -27.94 17.31 23.64
CA GLY A 74 -29.36 17.64 23.55
C GLY A 74 -30.24 16.50 23.02
N GLU A 75 -29.74 15.69 22.10
CA GLU A 75 -30.46 14.52 21.56
C GLU A 75 -30.45 13.33 22.51
N VAL A 76 -29.40 13.19 23.30
CA VAL A 76 -29.26 12.10 24.29
C VAL A 76 -30.13 12.40 25.52
N VAL A 77 -30.18 13.64 25.96
CA VAL A 77 -30.98 14.10 27.11
C VAL A 77 -32.48 14.12 26.78
N ALA A 78 -32.87 14.41 25.55
CA ALA A 78 -34.29 14.38 25.13
C ALA A 78 -34.90 12.95 25.20
N LYS A 79 -34.07 11.91 25.26
CA LYS A 79 -34.50 10.50 25.42
C LYS A 79 -34.45 10.02 26.89
N SER A 80 -33.94 10.80 27.81
CA SER A 80 -33.85 10.45 29.23
C SER A 80 -34.60 11.50 30.07
N GLU A 81 -35.67 11.10 30.75
CA GLU A 81 -36.54 11.94 31.58
C GLU A 81 -35.86 12.54 32.83
N PHE A 82 -34.54 12.39 32.98
CA PHE A 82 -33.85 12.66 34.26
C PHE A 82 -33.04 13.96 34.35
N LEU A 83 -32.93 14.78 33.28
CA LEU A 83 -32.07 15.97 33.31
C LEU A 83 -32.72 17.23 32.71
N GLU A 84 -33.61 17.84 33.50
CA GLU A 84 -34.35 19.07 33.07
C GLU A 84 -33.52 20.38 32.98
N ASN A 85 -32.26 20.42 33.43
CA ASN A 85 -31.51 21.68 33.58
C ASN A 85 -30.09 21.70 32.99
N SER A 86 -29.78 20.90 31.98
CA SER A 86 -28.46 20.96 31.35
C SER A 86 -28.50 21.78 30.05
N ASN A 87 -27.49 22.65 29.86
CA ASN A 87 -27.29 23.43 28.63
C ASN A 87 -27.42 22.55 27.39
N ARG A 88 -28.51 22.67 26.64
CA ARG A 88 -28.93 21.80 25.52
C ARG A 88 -28.00 21.82 24.27
N ASN A 89 -26.89 22.59 24.30
CA ASN A 89 -26.04 22.80 23.13
C ASN A 89 -24.58 22.29 23.31
N VAL A 90 -24.32 21.37 24.24
CA VAL A 90 -22.98 20.80 24.35
C VAL A 90 -22.83 19.66 23.35
N SER A 91 -21.94 19.84 22.39
CA SER A 91 -21.52 18.78 21.49
C SER A 91 -20.18 18.21 21.93
N LEU A 92 -20.04 16.89 21.84
CA LEU A 92 -18.82 16.14 22.14
C LEU A 92 -18.47 15.28 20.95
N ILE A 93 -17.25 14.75 20.93
CA ILE A 93 -16.80 13.78 19.95
C ILE A 93 -16.54 12.45 20.65
N ALA A 94 -17.27 11.42 20.25
CA ALA A 94 -17.00 10.04 20.62
C ALA A 94 -15.95 9.47 19.65
N MET A 95 -14.87 8.92 20.17
CA MET A 95 -13.77 8.36 19.41
C MET A 95 -13.63 6.87 19.72
N TYR A 96 -13.63 6.04 18.69
CA TYR A 96 -13.45 4.60 18.76
C TYR A 96 -12.17 4.19 18.03
N LEU A 97 -11.38 3.30 18.65
CA LEU A 97 -10.17 2.73 18.07
C LEU A 97 -10.42 1.26 17.74
N TYR A 98 -10.22 0.91 16.49
CA TYR A 98 -10.25 -0.46 15.98
C TYR A 98 -8.83 -0.88 15.62
N ASP A 99 -8.38 -2.02 16.13
CA ASP A 99 -7.10 -2.61 15.75
C ASP A 99 -7.25 -3.25 14.38
N ASP A 100 -6.76 -2.59 13.35
CA ASP A 100 -6.82 -3.05 11.95
C ASP A 100 -5.47 -3.67 11.50
N THR A 101 -4.58 -4.01 12.44
CA THR A 101 -3.23 -4.52 12.13
C THR A 101 -3.29 -5.79 11.28
N GLU A 102 -4.06 -6.78 11.71
CA GLU A 102 -4.22 -8.03 10.95
C GLU A 102 -4.92 -7.78 9.61
N LEU A 103 -6.00 -7.00 9.60
CA LEU A 103 -6.72 -6.65 8.39
C LEU A 103 -5.80 -6.00 7.35
N LYS A 104 -5.01 -5.02 7.75
CA LYS A 104 -4.02 -4.36 6.88
C LYS A 104 -2.95 -5.33 6.38
N SER A 105 -2.49 -6.24 7.24
CA SER A 105 -1.55 -7.30 6.85
C SER A 105 -2.15 -8.24 5.79
N TYR A 106 -3.40 -8.65 5.97
CA TYR A 106 -4.10 -9.51 4.99
C TYR A 106 -4.36 -8.80 3.67
N ILE A 107 -4.77 -7.54 3.71
CA ILE A 107 -4.95 -6.73 2.50
C ILE A 107 -3.63 -6.64 1.74
N LYS A 108 -2.53 -6.31 2.43
CA LYS A 108 -1.22 -6.21 1.82
C LYS A 108 -0.78 -7.55 1.21
N LYS A 109 -0.91 -8.66 1.95
CA LYS A 109 -0.57 -10.00 1.44
C LYS A 109 -1.39 -10.36 0.20
N ASN A 110 -2.67 -9.97 0.17
CA ASN A 110 -3.52 -10.23 -0.99
C ASN A 110 -3.05 -9.42 -2.20
N GLU A 111 -2.75 -8.14 -2.02
CA GLU A 111 -2.20 -7.28 -3.09
C GLU A 111 -0.86 -7.85 -3.59
N ASP A 112 0.08 -8.16 -2.70
CA ASP A 112 1.41 -8.68 -3.02
C ASP A 112 1.35 -10.02 -3.80
N ASN A 113 0.31 -10.82 -3.57
CA ASN A 113 0.10 -12.12 -4.23
C ASN A 113 -0.71 -12.06 -5.53
N LYS A 114 -1.27 -10.92 -5.92
CA LYS A 114 -1.95 -10.79 -7.21
C LYS A 114 -1.01 -11.16 -8.34
N LEU A 115 -1.54 -11.91 -9.31
CA LEU A 115 -0.78 -12.24 -10.51
C LEU A 115 -0.81 -11.07 -11.50
N VAL A 116 0.35 -10.77 -12.01
CA VAL A 116 0.58 -9.76 -13.05
C VAL A 116 1.12 -10.47 -14.28
N VAL A 117 0.63 -10.07 -15.43
CA VAL A 117 1.07 -10.54 -16.73
C VAL A 117 1.91 -9.46 -17.39
N ALA A 118 2.99 -9.86 -18.04
CA ALA A 118 3.78 -8.96 -18.88
C ALA A 118 4.17 -9.65 -20.19
N LEU A 119 4.45 -8.83 -21.20
CA LEU A 119 5.03 -9.26 -22.47
C LEU A 119 6.37 -8.59 -22.62
N ALA A 120 7.38 -9.38 -22.98
CA ALA A 120 8.69 -8.87 -23.31
C ALA A 120 8.98 -9.15 -24.80
N TYR A 121 9.51 -8.14 -25.48
CA TYR A 121 9.82 -8.16 -26.91
C TYR A 121 11.27 -7.82 -27.12
N LEU A 122 11.95 -8.59 -27.99
CA LEU A 122 13.25 -8.23 -28.54
C LEU A 122 13.03 -7.31 -29.74
N ASP A 123 13.33 -6.02 -29.58
CA ASP A 123 12.92 -5.00 -30.55
C ASP A 123 13.61 -5.12 -31.90
N ASN A 124 14.91 -5.52 -31.93
CA ASN A 124 15.75 -5.60 -33.10
C ASN A 124 16.26 -7.02 -33.37
N TYR A 125 15.35 -8.01 -33.17
CA TYR A 125 15.71 -9.43 -33.19
C TYR A 125 16.27 -9.88 -34.56
N GLU A 126 15.58 -9.56 -35.67
CA GLU A 126 15.97 -9.99 -37.00
C GLU A 126 17.30 -9.30 -37.45
N GLU A 127 17.43 -8.02 -37.22
CA GLU A 127 18.63 -7.25 -37.55
C GLU A 127 19.88 -7.76 -36.79
N ALA A 128 19.69 -8.08 -35.53
CA ALA A 128 20.78 -8.61 -34.72
C ALA A 128 21.22 -10.00 -35.21
N LEU A 129 20.29 -10.83 -35.68
CA LEU A 129 20.60 -12.17 -36.22
C LEU A 129 21.24 -12.09 -37.62
N GLU A 130 20.82 -11.15 -38.47
CA GLU A 130 21.40 -10.96 -39.80
C GLU A 130 22.88 -10.59 -39.74
N SER A 131 23.28 -9.88 -38.69
CA SER A 131 24.69 -9.47 -38.49
C SER A 131 25.61 -10.61 -38.02
N VAL A 132 25.07 -11.80 -37.74
CA VAL A 132 25.82 -12.94 -37.15
C VAL A 132 25.84 -14.12 -38.14
N GLU A 133 26.98 -14.79 -38.23
CA GLU A 133 27.11 -16.03 -38.99
C GLU A 133 26.12 -17.08 -38.55
N ASP A 134 25.57 -17.86 -39.48
CA ASP A 134 24.50 -18.90 -39.24
C ASP A 134 24.77 -19.81 -38.07
N VAL A 135 26.01 -20.26 -37.92
CA VAL A 135 26.43 -21.19 -36.87
C VAL A 135 26.27 -20.51 -35.45
N ARG A 136 26.47 -19.18 -35.39
CA ARG A 136 26.40 -18.43 -34.13
C ARG A 136 25.00 -17.94 -33.81
N ARG A 137 24.08 -17.87 -34.79
CA ARG A 137 22.68 -17.43 -34.53
C ARG A 137 21.99 -18.25 -33.47
N SER A 138 22.09 -19.58 -33.56
CA SER A 138 21.48 -20.48 -32.57
C SER A 138 22.04 -20.27 -31.15
N LEU A 139 23.36 -19.97 -31.07
CA LEU A 139 24.00 -19.71 -29.79
C LEU A 139 23.52 -18.37 -29.23
N LEU A 140 23.40 -17.31 -30.06
CA LEU A 140 22.89 -16.01 -29.64
C LEU A 140 21.48 -16.11 -29.05
N ILE A 141 20.58 -16.82 -29.75
CA ILE A 141 19.22 -17.06 -29.30
C ILE A 141 19.22 -17.77 -27.94
N ALA A 142 20.00 -18.84 -27.81
CA ALA A 142 20.08 -19.63 -26.58
C ALA A 142 20.61 -18.81 -25.38
N LEU A 143 21.57 -17.92 -25.61
CA LEU A 143 22.10 -17.02 -24.57
C LEU A 143 21.06 -15.99 -24.11
N ILE A 144 20.30 -15.41 -25.04
CA ILE A 144 19.22 -14.47 -24.73
C ILE A 144 18.12 -15.19 -23.94
N ASP A 145 17.64 -16.32 -24.45
CA ASP A 145 16.61 -17.12 -23.80
C ASP A 145 17.00 -17.49 -22.36
N ARG A 146 18.24 -17.96 -22.19
CA ARG A 146 18.80 -18.29 -20.89
C ARG A 146 18.85 -17.07 -19.96
N LYS A 147 19.29 -15.91 -20.49
CA LYS A 147 19.41 -14.69 -19.69
C LYS A 147 18.05 -14.21 -19.21
N ILE A 148 17.07 -14.11 -20.11
CA ILE A 148 15.70 -13.71 -19.78
C ILE A 148 15.08 -14.69 -18.77
N THR A 149 15.13 -15.97 -19.05
CA THR A 149 14.53 -16.99 -18.16
C THR A 149 15.18 -16.97 -16.78
N LYS A 150 16.50 -16.92 -16.72
CA LYS A 150 17.24 -16.89 -15.44
C LYS A 150 16.93 -15.64 -14.64
N TYR A 151 16.86 -14.48 -15.30
CA TYR A 151 16.57 -13.23 -14.62
C TYR A 151 15.20 -13.26 -13.94
N PHE A 152 14.15 -13.56 -14.70
CA PHE A 152 12.78 -13.61 -14.15
C PHE A 152 12.55 -14.74 -13.15
N SER A 153 13.29 -15.85 -13.23
CA SER A 153 13.25 -16.91 -12.22
C SER A 153 13.70 -16.44 -10.83
N ASN A 154 14.58 -15.44 -10.76
CA ASN A 154 15.00 -14.85 -9.48
C ASN A 154 13.88 -14.04 -8.78
N PHE A 155 12.80 -13.76 -9.50
CA PHE A 155 11.60 -13.04 -9.02
C PHE A 155 10.36 -13.93 -8.97
N ASP A 156 10.53 -15.25 -8.84
CA ASP A 156 9.42 -16.23 -8.91
C ASP A 156 8.55 -16.06 -10.18
N GLY A 157 9.12 -15.50 -11.22
CA GLY A 157 8.45 -15.29 -12.51
C GLY A 157 8.47 -16.54 -13.39
N LEU A 158 7.32 -16.83 -13.99
CA LEU A 158 7.23 -17.84 -15.05
C LEU A 158 7.44 -17.18 -16.40
N VAL A 159 8.32 -17.75 -17.19
CA VAL A 159 8.64 -17.27 -18.54
C VAL A 159 8.23 -18.33 -19.55
N LYS A 160 7.44 -17.92 -20.55
CA LYS A 160 7.11 -18.75 -21.71
C LYS A 160 7.44 -18.00 -22.99
N LYS A 161 8.31 -18.56 -23.80
CA LYS A 161 8.55 -18.05 -25.17
C LYS A 161 7.31 -18.34 -26.02
N LEU A 162 6.72 -17.31 -26.59
CA LEU A 162 5.54 -17.42 -27.47
C LEU A 162 5.96 -17.50 -28.93
N GLU A 163 6.84 -16.60 -29.34
CA GLU A 163 7.38 -16.46 -30.69
C GLU A 163 8.91 -16.32 -30.61
N LYS A 164 9.55 -16.13 -31.74
CA LYS A 164 11.02 -16.00 -31.82
C LYS A 164 11.56 -14.88 -30.96
N ASP A 165 10.84 -13.77 -30.90
CA ASP A 165 11.19 -12.50 -30.29
C ASP A 165 10.30 -12.12 -29.10
N LYS A 166 9.30 -12.95 -28.74
CA LYS A 166 8.26 -12.63 -27.73
C LYS A 166 8.26 -13.60 -26.57
N TYR A 167 8.20 -13.06 -25.36
CA TYR A 167 8.12 -13.81 -24.12
C TYR A 167 6.91 -13.37 -23.33
N PHE A 168 6.16 -14.34 -22.87
CA PHE A 168 5.06 -14.17 -21.92
C PHE A 168 5.59 -14.38 -20.51
N LEU A 169 5.28 -13.44 -19.62
CA LEU A 169 5.74 -13.43 -18.25
C LEU A 169 4.54 -13.43 -17.31
N ILE A 170 4.58 -14.26 -16.29
CA ILE A 170 3.61 -14.22 -15.18
C ILE A 170 4.40 -14.12 -13.89
N MET A 171 4.07 -13.18 -13.03
CA MET A 171 4.72 -12.96 -11.75
C MET A 171 3.74 -12.43 -10.71
N ARG A 172 4.14 -12.38 -9.45
CA ARG A 172 3.37 -11.72 -8.41
C ARG A 172 3.56 -10.20 -8.46
N GLN A 173 2.59 -9.46 -7.95
CA GLN A 173 2.69 -8.01 -7.82
C GLN A 173 3.93 -7.58 -7.03
N SER A 174 4.26 -8.31 -5.93
CA SER A 174 5.48 -8.06 -5.15
C SER A 174 6.76 -8.18 -5.98
N SER A 175 6.81 -9.14 -6.91
CA SER A 175 7.93 -9.33 -7.82
C SER A 175 8.02 -8.20 -8.84
N LEU A 176 6.88 -7.72 -9.35
CA LEU A 176 6.86 -6.56 -10.24
C LEU A 176 7.37 -5.29 -9.53
N GLU A 177 6.99 -5.07 -8.27
CA GLU A 177 7.50 -3.92 -7.50
C GLU A 177 9.03 -4.02 -7.31
N ALA A 178 9.56 -5.20 -6.99
CA ALA A 178 10.99 -5.43 -6.89
C ALA A 178 11.72 -5.18 -8.23
N LEU A 179 11.11 -5.55 -9.36
CA LEU A 179 11.63 -5.24 -10.70
C LEU A 179 11.66 -3.74 -10.99
N LYS A 180 10.62 -3.00 -10.59
CA LYS A 180 10.56 -1.54 -10.71
C LYS A 180 11.63 -0.85 -9.88
N GLU A 181 11.85 -1.28 -8.64
CA GLU A 181 12.91 -0.77 -7.77
C GLU A 181 14.29 -0.94 -8.40
N GLN A 182 14.54 -2.07 -9.07
CA GLN A 182 15.74 -2.35 -9.84
C GLN A 182 15.74 -1.71 -11.24
N ARG A 183 14.73 -0.87 -11.55
CA ARG A 183 14.58 -0.20 -12.85
C ARG A 183 14.65 -1.17 -14.03
N PHE A 184 14.11 -2.39 -13.87
CA PHE A 184 14.15 -3.41 -14.90
C PHE A 184 15.56 -3.65 -15.47
N HIS A 185 16.51 -3.92 -14.60
CA HIS A 185 17.93 -4.08 -14.96
C HIS A 185 18.18 -5.11 -16.08
N ILE A 186 17.26 -6.03 -16.33
CA ILE A 186 17.29 -6.96 -17.46
C ILE A 186 17.43 -6.25 -18.81
N LEU A 187 16.87 -5.04 -18.97
CA LEU A 187 16.96 -4.27 -20.20
C LEU A 187 18.41 -3.95 -20.55
N ASP A 188 19.25 -3.69 -19.57
CA ASP A 188 20.67 -3.46 -19.75
C ASP A 188 21.45 -4.76 -19.85
N GLU A 189 21.06 -5.77 -19.10
CA GLU A 189 21.72 -7.09 -19.17
C GLU A 189 21.59 -7.74 -20.55
N VAL A 190 20.44 -7.60 -21.22
CA VAL A 190 20.25 -8.18 -22.54
C VAL A 190 21.18 -7.52 -23.56
N LYS A 191 21.41 -6.20 -23.48
CA LYS A 191 22.36 -5.45 -24.33
C LYS A 191 23.80 -5.96 -24.23
N THR A 192 24.17 -6.58 -23.12
CA THR A 192 25.54 -7.13 -22.93
C THR A 192 25.78 -8.45 -23.65
N VAL A 193 24.73 -9.08 -24.21
CA VAL A 193 24.88 -10.33 -24.96
C VAL A 193 25.53 -10.00 -26.30
N ASN A 194 26.81 -10.39 -26.45
CA ASN A 194 27.57 -10.19 -27.66
C ASN A 194 28.40 -11.44 -27.98
N ILE A 195 28.24 -11.95 -29.19
CA ILE A 195 29.01 -13.05 -29.74
C ILE A 195 29.52 -12.74 -31.17
N GLY A 196 29.67 -11.44 -31.43
CA GLY A 196 30.07 -10.94 -32.77
C GLY A 196 28.92 -10.28 -33.52
N ASN A 197 27.78 -10.03 -32.85
CA ASN A 197 26.70 -9.21 -33.41
C ASN A 197 27.12 -7.75 -33.47
N GLU A 198 26.86 -7.10 -34.60
CA GLU A 198 27.19 -5.68 -34.82
C GLU A 198 26.30 -4.74 -33.99
N MET A 199 25.05 -5.15 -33.74
CA MET A 199 24.08 -4.37 -32.99
C MET A 199 23.78 -5.01 -31.63
N ALA A 200 23.73 -4.19 -30.59
CA ALA A 200 23.24 -4.65 -29.26
C ALA A 200 21.76 -5.01 -29.36
N ILE A 201 21.39 -6.11 -28.72
CA ILE A 201 19.98 -6.53 -28.64
C ILE A 201 19.27 -5.69 -27.62
N THR A 202 18.09 -5.19 -27.95
CA THR A 202 17.25 -4.40 -27.07
C THR A 202 15.96 -5.17 -26.71
N LEU A 203 15.44 -4.90 -25.51
CA LEU A 203 14.28 -5.55 -24.97
C LEU A 203 13.28 -4.49 -24.50
N SER A 204 12.01 -4.65 -24.86
CA SER A 204 10.89 -3.85 -24.36
C SER A 204 9.97 -4.72 -23.51
N ILE A 205 9.44 -4.18 -22.41
CA ILE A 205 8.53 -4.89 -21.52
C ILE A 205 7.26 -4.09 -21.33
N GLY A 206 6.12 -4.67 -21.71
CA GLY A 206 4.79 -4.16 -21.44
C GLY A 206 4.14 -4.94 -20.30
N VAL A 207 3.64 -4.23 -19.28
CA VAL A 207 2.95 -4.80 -18.11
C VAL A 207 1.48 -4.43 -18.20
N GLY A 208 0.58 -5.45 -18.02
CA GLY A 208 -0.87 -5.30 -18.05
C GLY A 208 -1.53 -5.60 -16.71
#